data_97f46e6c4abefbdce0aea49fc16d4cf3
#
_entry.id   97f46e6c4abefbdce0aea49fc16d4cf3
#
_cell.length_a   1.000
_cell.length_b   1.000
_cell.length_c   1.000
_cell.angle_alpha   90.00
_cell.angle_beta   90.00
_cell.angle_gamma   90.00
#
_symmetry.space_group_name_H-M   'P 1'
#
loop_
_entity.id
_entity.type
_entity.pdbx_description
1 polymer ?
#
loop_
_entity_poly.entity_id
_entity_poly.type
_entity_poly.pdbx_seq_one_letter_code
_entity_poly.pdbx_strand_id
1 'polypeptide(L)'
;MLFWLVLAIAVASLAARFYFGRDAEDRLAAGEAVDFAHLDLPSRDNAYLMCPADPLICNVKADEASPIFPVDPARLRDRWMEMAAAEPRVHLVGTEKDRQHLVYIQHSFFFRFPDIVTVEFLPTGNGRSTLALLSRSRYGKGDFGVNAARVGAWIAKLKALTEAGGNP
;
A
#
# COMPACT_ATOMS: atom_id res chain seq x y z
N MET A 1 40.79 -2.04 -9.69
CA MET A 1 39.54 -2.72 -10.03
C MET A 1 38.42 -2.42 -9.03
N LEU A 2 38.60 -2.63 -7.73
CA LEU A 2 37.56 -2.41 -6.71
C LEU A 2 37.00 -0.98 -6.69
N PHE A 3 37.85 0.04 -6.81
CA PHE A 3 37.44 1.46 -6.85
C PHE A 3 36.47 1.75 -8.00
N TRP A 4 36.77 1.28 -9.21
CA TRP A 4 35.90 1.48 -10.38
C TRP A 4 34.57 0.74 -10.28
N LEU A 5 34.56 -0.43 -9.63
CA LEU A 5 33.32 -1.18 -9.36
C LEU A 5 32.43 -0.42 -8.38
N VAL A 6 33.00 0.09 -7.30
CA VAL A 6 32.26 0.89 -6.29
C VAL A 6 31.71 2.17 -6.92
N LEU A 7 32.51 2.85 -7.74
CA LEU A 7 32.09 4.05 -8.46
C LEU A 7 30.96 3.75 -9.44
N ALA A 8 31.05 2.66 -10.20
CA ALA A 8 29.98 2.23 -11.12
C ALA A 8 28.67 1.91 -10.39
N ILE A 9 28.73 1.22 -9.24
CA ILE A 9 27.56 0.94 -8.41
C ILE A 9 26.98 2.25 -7.86
N ALA A 10 27.79 3.18 -7.39
CA ALA A 10 27.33 4.47 -6.89
C ALA A 10 26.64 5.30 -7.98
N VAL A 11 27.21 5.35 -9.17
CA VAL A 11 26.64 6.06 -10.33
C VAL A 11 25.34 5.39 -10.78
N ALA A 12 25.30 4.07 -10.88
CA ALA A 12 24.08 3.33 -11.22
C ALA A 12 22.98 3.54 -10.18
N SER A 13 23.32 3.55 -8.88
CA SER A 13 22.39 3.82 -7.79
C SER A 13 21.84 5.25 -7.86
N LEU A 14 22.70 6.23 -8.17
CA LEU A 14 22.30 7.62 -8.33
C LEU A 14 21.41 7.83 -9.55
N ALA A 15 21.73 7.20 -10.67
CA ALA A 15 20.93 7.22 -11.89
C ALA A 15 19.57 6.56 -11.69
N ALA A 16 19.53 5.41 -11.03
CA ALA A 16 18.29 4.73 -10.68
C ALA A 16 17.43 5.60 -9.74
N ARG A 17 18.04 6.20 -8.71
CA ARG A 17 17.37 7.11 -7.79
C ARG A 17 16.78 8.34 -8.49
N PHE A 18 17.49 8.87 -9.49
CA PHE A 18 17.01 10.01 -10.28
C PHE A 18 15.88 9.60 -11.23
N TYR A 19 16.06 8.50 -11.96
CA TYR A 19 15.08 8.01 -12.94
C TYR A 19 13.77 7.58 -12.28
N PHE A 20 13.84 6.70 -11.27
CA PHE A 20 12.63 6.19 -10.59
C PHE A 20 12.03 7.19 -9.59
N GLY A 21 12.77 8.20 -9.15
CA GLY A 21 12.26 9.21 -8.21
C GLY A 21 11.45 10.34 -8.84
N ARG A 22 11.61 10.60 -10.15
CA ARG A 22 10.93 11.72 -10.82
C ARG A 22 9.68 11.30 -11.59
N ASP A 23 9.70 10.13 -12.21
CA ASP A 23 8.64 9.71 -13.14
C ASP A 23 7.54 8.85 -12.50
N ALA A 24 7.75 8.41 -11.25
CA ALA A 24 6.83 7.48 -10.61
C ALA A 24 5.51 8.15 -10.22
N GLU A 25 5.56 9.39 -9.73
CA GLU A 25 4.38 10.11 -9.24
C GLU A 25 3.44 10.52 -10.38
N ASP A 26 4.00 11.04 -11.48
CA ASP A 26 3.20 11.53 -12.62
C ASP A 26 2.56 10.39 -13.44
N ARG A 27 3.24 9.24 -13.55
CA ARG A 27 2.72 8.09 -14.32
C ARG A 27 1.73 7.23 -13.54
N LEU A 28 1.76 7.29 -12.23
CA LEU A 28 0.91 6.49 -11.36
C LEU A 28 -0.40 7.19 -10.99
N ALA A 29 -0.47 8.51 -11.13
CA ALA A 29 -1.67 9.28 -10.84
C ALA A 29 -2.88 8.91 -11.74
N ALA A 30 -2.65 8.24 -12.87
CA ALA A 30 -3.64 8.03 -13.90
C ALA A 30 -4.05 6.55 -14.12
N GLY A 31 -4.22 5.71 -13.09
CA GLY A 31 -4.82 4.41 -13.33
C GLY A 31 -4.27 3.19 -12.56
N GLU A 32 -3.68 3.39 -11.41
CA GLU A 32 -3.20 2.28 -10.57
C GLU A 32 -4.19 1.85 -9.47
N ALA A 33 -5.36 2.47 -9.42
CA ALA A 33 -6.45 1.96 -8.60
C ALA A 33 -6.87 0.57 -9.11
N VAL A 34 -6.93 -0.41 -8.21
CA VAL A 34 -7.35 -1.76 -8.55
C VAL A 34 -8.80 -1.96 -8.14
N ASP A 35 -9.55 -2.67 -8.92
CA ASP A 35 -10.85 -3.20 -8.52
C ASP A 35 -10.64 -4.54 -7.81
N PHE A 36 -10.86 -4.58 -6.50
CA PHE A 36 -10.65 -5.79 -5.71
C PHE A 36 -11.60 -6.93 -6.09
N ALA A 37 -12.81 -6.61 -6.60
CA ALA A 37 -13.76 -7.61 -7.07
C ALA A 37 -13.35 -8.25 -8.42
N HIS A 38 -12.49 -7.58 -9.18
CA HIS A 38 -11.98 -8.03 -10.48
C HIS A 38 -10.46 -7.96 -10.54
N LEU A 39 -9.79 -8.30 -9.43
CA LEU A 39 -8.36 -8.20 -9.30
C LEU A 39 -7.65 -9.20 -10.22
N ASP A 40 -6.75 -8.69 -11.06
CA ASP A 40 -5.79 -9.47 -11.84
C ASP A 40 -4.38 -9.23 -11.30
N LEU A 41 -3.78 -10.27 -10.74
CA LEU A 41 -2.41 -10.25 -10.21
C LEU A 41 -1.55 -11.21 -11.03
N PRO A 42 -0.80 -10.70 -12.02
CA PRO A 42 0.04 -11.54 -12.88
C PRO A 42 1.18 -12.24 -12.12
N SER A 43 1.60 -11.70 -10.98
CA SER A 43 2.55 -12.33 -10.06
C SER A 43 2.21 -11.98 -8.62
N ARG A 44 2.33 -12.96 -7.72
CA ARG A 44 2.14 -12.77 -6.28
C ARG A 44 3.46 -12.65 -5.51
N ASP A 45 4.59 -12.93 -6.16
CA ASP A 45 5.90 -12.96 -5.49
C ASP A 45 6.39 -11.58 -5.05
N ASN A 46 5.79 -10.52 -5.60
CA ASN A 46 6.10 -9.12 -5.28
C ASN A 46 4.87 -8.32 -4.83
N ALA A 47 3.85 -9.01 -4.34
CA ALA A 47 2.60 -8.42 -3.87
C ALA A 47 2.13 -9.09 -2.57
N TYR A 48 1.38 -8.35 -1.77
CA TYR A 48 0.71 -8.85 -0.57
C TYR A 48 -0.71 -8.29 -0.53
N LEU A 49 -1.69 -9.20 -0.49
CA LEU A 49 -3.11 -8.90 -0.48
C LEU A 49 -3.72 -9.23 0.89
N MET A 50 -4.28 -8.24 1.54
CA MET A 50 -5.15 -8.40 2.70
C MET A 50 -6.57 -8.06 2.31
N CYS A 51 -7.52 -8.97 2.57
CA CYS A 51 -8.90 -8.77 2.12
C CYS A 51 -9.89 -9.45 3.07
N PRO A 52 -11.12 -8.93 3.20
CA PRO A 52 -12.19 -9.66 3.88
C PRO A 52 -12.42 -11.04 3.24
N ALA A 53 -12.85 -12.01 4.03
CA ALA A 53 -13.18 -13.35 3.55
C ALA A 53 -14.54 -13.37 2.82
N ASP A 54 -14.73 -12.44 1.88
CA ASP A 54 -15.94 -12.30 1.07
C ASP A 54 -15.54 -12.28 -0.42
N PRO A 55 -15.92 -13.27 -1.21
CA PRO A 55 -15.57 -13.36 -2.64
C PRO A 55 -16.23 -12.28 -3.50
N LEU A 56 -17.23 -11.56 -2.99
CA LEU A 56 -17.81 -10.41 -3.69
C LEU A 56 -16.94 -9.15 -3.55
N ILE A 57 -16.07 -9.12 -2.54
CA ILE A 57 -15.12 -8.04 -2.32
C ILE A 57 -13.78 -8.35 -2.99
N CYS A 58 -13.28 -9.59 -2.84
CA CYS A 58 -12.03 -10.00 -3.45
C CYS A 58 -12.23 -11.32 -4.21
N ASN A 59 -12.07 -11.26 -5.52
CA ASN A 59 -12.21 -12.42 -6.41
C ASN A 59 -11.04 -13.42 -6.34
N VAL A 60 -9.93 -13.05 -5.65
CA VAL A 60 -8.75 -13.90 -5.50
C VAL A 60 -8.46 -14.16 -4.01
N LYS A 61 -7.81 -15.29 -3.73
CA LYS A 61 -7.44 -15.65 -2.35
C LYS A 61 -6.47 -14.61 -1.77
N ALA A 62 -6.82 -14.01 -0.64
CA ALA A 62 -5.94 -13.13 0.11
C ALA A 62 -4.78 -13.89 0.79
N ASP A 63 -3.68 -13.20 1.05
CA ASP A 63 -2.56 -13.69 1.85
C ASP A 63 -2.93 -13.67 3.34
N GLU A 64 -3.73 -12.67 3.75
CA GLU A 64 -4.25 -12.53 5.10
C GLU A 64 -5.67 -11.96 5.09
N ALA A 65 -6.50 -12.40 6.06
CA ALA A 65 -7.84 -11.85 6.24
C ALA A 65 -7.77 -10.46 6.91
N SER A 66 -8.54 -9.51 6.38
CA SER A 66 -8.62 -8.17 6.95
C SER A 66 -9.29 -8.17 8.32
N PRO A 67 -8.76 -7.41 9.29
CA PRO A 67 -9.41 -7.22 10.58
C PRO A 67 -10.67 -6.36 10.46
N ILE A 68 -11.55 -6.49 11.47
CA ILE A 68 -12.69 -5.59 11.65
C ILE A 68 -12.27 -4.50 12.65
N PHE A 69 -12.56 -3.25 12.32
CA PHE A 69 -12.29 -2.08 13.14
C PHE A 69 -13.57 -1.56 13.81
N PRO A 70 -13.50 -1.07 15.06
CA PRO A 70 -14.67 -0.59 15.83
C PRO A 70 -15.06 0.86 15.47
N VAL A 71 -14.88 1.24 14.22
CA VAL A 71 -15.21 2.57 13.67
C VAL A 71 -15.85 2.42 12.30
N ASP A 72 -16.62 3.42 11.86
CA ASP A 72 -17.19 3.48 10.51
C ASP A 72 -16.10 3.66 9.42
N PRO A 73 -16.42 3.39 8.13
CA PRO A 73 -15.45 3.47 7.05
C PRO A 73 -14.80 4.85 6.88
N ALA A 74 -15.55 5.92 7.09
CA ALA A 74 -15.03 7.27 6.93
C ALA A 74 -14.00 7.59 8.02
N ARG A 75 -14.28 7.21 9.26
CA ARG A 75 -13.35 7.36 10.38
C ARG A 75 -12.13 6.45 10.23
N LEU A 76 -12.32 5.22 9.75
CA LEU A 76 -11.20 4.31 9.45
C LEU A 76 -10.27 4.91 8.39
N ARG A 77 -10.85 5.47 7.31
CA ARG A 77 -10.09 6.17 6.27
C ARG A 77 -9.29 7.35 6.85
N ASP A 78 -9.91 8.18 7.68
CA ASP A 78 -9.24 9.36 8.24
C ASP A 78 -8.05 8.93 9.12
N ARG A 79 -8.19 7.87 9.92
CA ARG A 79 -7.09 7.27 10.69
C ARG A 79 -6.00 6.66 9.81
N TRP A 80 -6.40 6.04 8.70
CA TRP A 80 -5.44 5.55 7.71
C TRP A 80 -4.63 6.70 7.09
N MET A 81 -5.29 7.79 6.69
CA MET A 81 -4.62 8.96 6.12
C MET A 81 -3.65 9.60 7.12
N GLU A 82 -4.03 9.72 8.39
CA GLU A 82 -3.18 10.19 9.48
C GLU A 82 -1.93 9.30 9.62
N MET A 83 -2.13 7.98 9.70
CA MET A 83 -1.04 7.00 9.77
C MET A 83 -0.11 7.08 8.55
N ALA A 84 -0.68 7.07 7.35
CA ALA A 84 0.09 7.04 6.11
C ALA A 84 0.90 8.33 5.91
N ALA A 85 0.39 9.48 6.33
CA ALA A 85 1.10 10.76 6.29
C ALA A 85 2.34 10.80 7.19
N ALA A 86 2.36 9.98 8.26
CA ALA A 86 3.50 9.86 9.15
C ALA A 86 4.56 8.85 8.64
N GLU A 87 4.24 8.05 7.61
CA GLU A 87 5.17 7.06 7.07
C GLU A 87 6.22 7.71 6.16
N PRO A 88 7.49 7.30 6.27
CA PRO A 88 8.56 7.88 5.48
C PRO A 88 8.41 7.51 3.99
N ARG A 89 8.57 8.51 3.12
CA ARG A 89 8.58 8.34 1.65
C ARG A 89 7.27 7.79 1.09
N VAL A 90 6.16 8.03 1.78
CA VAL A 90 4.80 7.68 1.37
C VAL A 90 4.11 8.93 0.83
N HIS A 91 3.46 8.80 -0.32
CA HIS A 91 2.73 9.87 -0.97
C HIS A 91 1.37 9.36 -1.45
N LEU A 92 0.30 10.09 -1.16
CA LEU A 92 -1.03 9.86 -1.73
C LEU A 92 -1.01 10.33 -3.19
N VAL A 93 -1.35 9.46 -4.13
CA VAL A 93 -1.31 9.76 -5.58
C VAL A 93 -2.67 9.63 -6.26
N GLY A 94 -3.64 9.00 -5.63
CA GLY A 94 -4.99 8.85 -6.19
C GLY A 94 -6.06 8.66 -5.14
N THR A 95 -7.26 9.13 -5.46
CA THR A 95 -8.50 8.94 -4.70
C THR A 95 -9.63 8.64 -5.64
N GLU A 96 -10.35 7.56 -5.42
CA GLU A 96 -11.49 7.14 -6.25
C GLU A 96 -12.68 6.71 -5.37
N LYS A 97 -13.84 6.44 -6.00
CA LYS A 97 -15.07 5.95 -5.35
C LYS A 97 -15.43 6.78 -4.10
N ASP A 98 -15.67 8.07 -4.31
CA ASP A 98 -16.05 9.01 -3.22
C ASP A 98 -15.05 9.04 -2.05
N ARG A 99 -13.77 8.90 -2.36
CA ARG A 99 -12.66 8.86 -1.40
C ARG A 99 -12.61 7.60 -0.51
N GLN A 100 -13.37 6.56 -0.81
CA GLN A 100 -13.27 5.28 -0.11
C GLN A 100 -12.11 4.43 -0.63
N HIS A 101 -11.52 4.81 -1.76
CA HIS A 101 -10.44 4.12 -2.41
C HIS A 101 -9.23 5.06 -2.53
N LEU A 102 -8.12 4.71 -1.91
CA LEU A 102 -6.91 5.52 -1.88
C LEU A 102 -5.73 4.74 -2.47
N VAL A 103 -4.90 5.45 -3.25
CA VAL A 103 -3.69 4.90 -3.84
C VAL A 103 -2.49 5.69 -3.33
N TYR A 104 -1.51 4.98 -2.80
CA TYR A 104 -0.25 5.53 -2.30
C TYR A 104 0.93 4.94 -3.05
N ILE A 105 2.01 5.71 -3.09
CA ILE A 105 3.35 5.23 -3.46
C ILE A 105 4.23 5.32 -2.23
N GLN A 106 4.98 4.25 -1.96
CA GLN A 106 6.11 4.29 -1.05
C GLN A 106 7.40 3.99 -1.81
N HIS A 107 8.38 4.89 -1.71
CA HIS A 107 9.68 4.70 -2.33
C HIS A 107 10.63 3.92 -1.42
N SER A 108 11.35 2.93 -1.97
CA SER A 108 12.42 2.24 -1.26
C SER A 108 13.53 3.21 -0.84
N PHE A 109 14.29 2.85 0.21
CA PHE A 109 15.28 3.76 0.79
C PHE A 109 16.45 4.05 -0.16
N PHE A 110 17.03 3.03 -0.78
CA PHE A 110 18.24 3.18 -1.60
C PHE A 110 17.94 3.54 -3.04
N PHE A 111 17.16 2.72 -3.73
CA PHE A 111 16.96 2.83 -5.17
C PHE A 111 15.74 3.66 -5.56
N ARG A 112 14.93 4.08 -4.56
CA ARG A 112 13.68 4.81 -4.80
C ARG A 112 12.69 4.04 -5.70
N PHE A 113 12.76 2.71 -5.70
CA PHE A 113 11.77 1.91 -6.39
C PHE A 113 10.38 2.16 -5.79
N PRO A 114 9.38 2.46 -6.62
CA PRO A 114 8.02 2.69 -6.15
C PRO A 114 7.32 1.37 -5.87
N ASP A 115 6.79 1.24 -4.67
CA ASP A 115 5.78 0.25 -4.31
C ASP A 115 4.42 0.94 -4.26
N ILE A 116 3.39 0.29 -4.78
CA ILE A 116 2.04 0.82 -4.85
C ILE A 116 1.23 0.17 -3.75
N VAL A 117 0.53 0.99 -2.98
CA VAL A 117 -0.39 0.55 -1.94
C VAL A 117 -1.77 1.08 -2.25
N THR A 118 -2.69 0.18 -2.54
CA THR A 118 -4.10 0.50 -2.77
C THR A 118 -4.93 0.00 -1.60
N VAL A 119 -5.81 0.85 -1.08
CA VAL A 119 -6.70 0.51 0.02
C VAL A 119 -8.13 0.97 -0.27
N GLU A 120 -9.11 0.12 0.03
CA GLU A 120 -10.53 0.41 0.00
C GLU A 120 -11.14 0.16 1.38
N PHE A 121 -11.98 1.12 1.86
CA PHE A 121 -12.62 1.04 3.19
C PHE A 121 -14.06 0.62 3.04
N LEU A 122 -14.46 -0.42 3.77
CA LEU A 122 -15.70 -1.16 3.56
C LEU A 122 -16.52 -1.26 4.85
N PRO A 123 -17.83 -1.01 4.80
CA PRO A 123 -18.70 -1.19 5.97
C PRO A 123 -18.91 -2.68 6.28
N THR A 124 -18.94 -3.03 7.58
CA THR A 124 -19.33 -4.37 8.05
C THR A 124 -20.63 -4.35 8.87
N GLY A 125 -21.33 -3.21 8.92
CA GLY A 125 -22.51 -3.00 9.72
C GLY A 125 -22.20 -2.58 11.17
N ASN A 126 -23.24 -2.10 11.88
CA ASN A 126 -23.17 -1.68 13.29
C ASN A 126 -22.06 -0.65 13.60
N GLY A 127 -21.83 0.30 12.68
CA GLY A 127 -20.79 1.33 12.86
C GLY A 127 -19.36 0.79 12.81
N ARG A 128 -19.15 -0.43 12.29
CA ARG A 128 -17.83 -1.05 12.11
C ARG A 128 -17.44 -1.11 10.65
N SER A 129 -16.16 -1.28 10.41
CA SER A 129 -15.59 -1.35 9.07
C SER A 129 -14.44 -2.34 8.97
N THR A 130 -14.09 -2.65 7.75
CA THR A 130 -12.90 -3.42 7.35
C THR A 130 -12.25 -2.73 6.16
N LEU A 131 -11.22 -3.35 5.58
CA LEU A 131 -10.56 -2.81 4.39
C LEU A 131 -10.14 -3.94 3.44
N ALA A 132 -10.02 -3.61 2.16
CA ALA A 132 -9.24 -4.38 1.20
C ALA A 132 -7.95 -3.62 0.91
N LEU A 133 -6.81 -4.29 0.94
CA LEU A 133 -5.49 -3.67 0.86
C LEU A 133 -4.56 -4.51 0.00
N LEU A 134 -4.05 -3.91 -1.06
CA LEU A 134 -3.01 -4.48 -1.90
C LEU A 134 -1.74 -3.64 -1.80
N SER A 135 -0.63 -4.25 -1.41
CA SER A 135 0.70 -3.67 -1.48
C SER A 135 1.53 -4.46 -2.48
N ARG A 136 2.07 -3.79 -3.50
CA ARG A 136 2.83 -4.45 -4.58
C ARG A 136 4.01 -3.61 -5.03
N SER A 137 5.12 -4.29 -5.36
CA SER A 137 6.26 -3.64 -6.01
C SER A 137 5.97 -3.45 -7.49
N ARG A 138 6.28 -2.26 -8.02
CA ARG A 138 6.12 -1.99 -9.45
C ARG A 138 7.18 -2.69 -10.29
N TYR A 139 8.36 -2.90 -9.74
CA TYR A 139 9.49 -3.49 -10.44
C TYR A 139 10.04 -4.70 -9.68
N GLY A 140 10.57 -5.66 -10.43
CA GLY A 140 11.16 -6.88 -9.87
C GLY A 140 10.21 -8.08 -9.87
N LYS A 141 10.81 -9.26 -9.71
CA LYS A 141 10.07 -10.53 -9.67
C LYS A 141 9.69 -10.96 -8.25
N GLY A 142 10.31 -10.34 -7.23
CA GLY A 142 10.04 -10.62 -5.82
C GLY A 142 10.43 -9.43 -4.96
N ASP A 143 9.84 -9.34 -3.77
CA ASP A 143 10.00 -8.20 -2.84
C ASP A 143 10.68 -8.57 -1.52
N PHE A 144 11.13 -9.82 -1.36
CA PHE A 144 11.75 -10.34 -0.12
C PHE A 144 10.88 -10.15 1.13
N GLY A 145 9.55 -10.12 0.99
CA GLY A 145 8.59 -9.94 2.08
C GLY A 145 8.40 -8.49 2.53
N VAL A 146 8.90 -7.52 1.78
CA VAL A 146 8.77 -6.08 2.11
C VAL A 146 7.31 -5.64 2.13
N ASN A 147 6.49 -6.09 1.16
CA ASN A 147 5.06 -5.76 1.12
C ASN A 147 4.31 -6.37 2.32
N ALA A 148 4.58 -7.62 2.67
CA ALA A 148 3.98 -8.27 3.85
C ALA A 148 4.36 -7.54 5.14
N ALA A 149 5.63 -7.22 5.33
CA ALA A 149 6.12 -6.50 6.51
C ALA A 149 5.50 -5.09 6.62
N ARG A 150 5.36 -4.37 5.50
CA ARG A 150 4.69 -3.06 5.43
C ARG A 150 3.25 -3.16 5.88
N VAL A 151 2.48 -4.06 5.26
CA VAL A 151 1.06 -4.24 5.57
C VAL A 151 0.88 -4.57 7.04
N GLY A 152 1.64 -5.53 7.57
CA GLY A 152 1.58 -5.89 8.99
C GLY A 152 1.87 -4.70 9.93
N ALA A 153 2.91 -3.91 9.63
CA ALA A 153 3.25 -2.73 10.41
C ALA A 153 2.17 -1.64 10.36
N TRP A 154 1.61 -1.38 9.18
CA TRP A 154 0.58 -0.35 9.00
C TRP A 154 -0.73 -0.75 9.66
N ILE A 155 -1.14 -2.01 9.55
CA ILE A 155 -2.34 -2.53 10.22
C ILE A 155 -2.19 -2.48 11.75
N ALA A 156 -1.02 -2.79 12.29
CA ALA A 156 -0.78 -2.68 13.74
C ALA A 156 -0.92 -1.23 14.23
N LYS A 157 -0.37 -0.25 13.50
CA LYS A 157 -0.52 1.18 13.80
C LYS A 157 -1.98 1.64 13.69
N LEU A 158 -2.67 1.22 12.64
CA LEU A 158 -4.08 1.57 12.43
C LEU A 158 -4.99 1.04 13.54
N LYS A 159 -4.77 -0.20 14.01
CA LYS A 159 -5.46 -0.75 15.17
C LYS A 159 -5.28 0.11 16.40
N ALA A 160 -4.03 0.48 16.72
CA ALA A 160 -3.75 1.35 17.86
C ALA A 160 -4.46 2.72 17.77
N LEU A 161 -4.50 3.34 16.57
CA LEU A 161 -5.19 4.62 16.35
C LEU A 161 -6.72 4.52 16.46
N THR A 162 -7.30 3.39 16.06
CA THR A 162 -8.75 3.20 16.12
C THR A 162 -9.22 2.81 17.53
N GLU A 163 -8.40 2.10 18.30
CA GLU A 163 -8.68 1.74 19.70
C GLU A 163 -8.52 2.94 20.64
N ALA A 164 -7.46 3.75 20.46
CA ALA A 164 -7.22 4.95 21.27
C ALA A 164 -8.29 6.04 21.06
N GLY A 165 -8.94 6.09 19.92
CA GLY A 165 -10.01 7.05 19.60
C GLY A 165 -11.43 6.58 19.94
N GLY A 166 -11.59 5.43 20.57
CA GLY A 166 -12.87 4.79 20.89
C GLY A 166 -13.44 5.14 22.26
N ASN A 167 -12.89 6.11 22.98
CA ASN A 167 -13.52 6.59 24.22
C ASN A 167 -14.53 7.70 23.87
N PRO A 168 -15.82 7.55 24.26
CA PRO A 168 -16.89 8.52 23.99
C PRO A 168 -16.69 9.86 24.69
#